data_c2409aa6e2d3fae7d3531463d4f9f2fc
#
_entry.id   c2409aa6e2d3fae7d3531463d4f9f2fc
#
_cell.length_a   1.000
_cell.length_b   1.000
_cell.length_c   1.000
_cell.angle_alpha   90.00
_cell.angle_beta   90.00
_cell.angle_gamma   90.00
#
_symmetry.space_group_name_H-M   'P 1'
#
loop_
_entity.id
_entity.type
_entity.pdbx_description
1 polymer ?
#
loop_
_entity_poly.entity_id
_entity_poly.type
_entity_poly.pdbx_seq_one_letter_code
_entity_poly.pdbx_strand_id
1 'polypeptide(L)'
;MADRLISTEPATGAEVWSGEIGDAAREVAAARAAWPEWAAHSVAYRCEALRRFANEVRAREKDFADTIARETGKPYWEARTEVGSVINKVEISINAYSERTPQRKVEAALGNKVAVRHKPHGVLAVLGPYNFPAHLPNGHIVPALLAGNAVVFKP
;
A
#
# COMPACT_ATOMS: atom_id res chain seq x y z
N MET A 1 25.15 20.51 2.58
CA MET A 1 24.96 19.25 1.85
C MET A 1 23.55 18.81 2.16
N ALA A 2 22.74 18.47 1.16
CA ALA A 2 21.42 17.90 1.45
C ALA A 2 21.63 16.57 2.19
N ASP A 3 20.93 16.39 3.30
CA ASP A 3 20.97 15.13 4.05
C ASP A 3 20.46 14.01 3.15
N ARG A 4 21.25 12.93 3.02
CA ARG A 4 20.86 11.74 2.24
C ARG A 4 20.41 10.64 3.18
N LEU A 5 19.40 9.92 2.76
CA LEU A 5 19.01 8.67 3.38
C LEU A 5 19.89 7.55 2.82
N ILE A 6 20.47 6.74 3.68
CA ILE A 6 21.35 5.62 3.31
C ILE A 6 20.79 4.37 3.98
N SER A 7 20.59 3.31 3.19
CA SER A 7 20.31 1.96 3.69
C SER A 7 21.59 1.14 3.61
N THR A 8 21.92 0.46 4.70
CA THR A 8 23.13 -0.37 4.82
C THR A 8 22.76 -1.80 5.18
N GLU A 9 23.48 -2.75 4.63
CA GLU A 9 23.37 -4.16 4.96
C GLU A 9 23.95 -4.42 6.36
N PRO A 10 23.16 -4.88 7.34
CA PRO A 10 23.64 -5.05 8.72
C PRO A 10 24.80 -6.05 8.87
N ALA A 11 24.85 -7.06 7.98
CA ALA A 11 25.86 -8.11 8.03
C ALA A 11 27.24 -7.65 7.58
N THR A 12 27.32 -6.71 6.62
CA THR A 12 28.57 -6.31 5.99
C THR A 12 28.92 -4.83 6.19
N GLY A 13 27.92 -4.00 6.54
CA GLY A 13 28.02 -2.54 6.55
C GLY A 13 28.04 -1.91 5.15
N ALA A 14 27.86 -2.70 4.09
CA ALA A 14 27.84 -2.19 2.73
C ALA A 14 26.58 -1.36 2.45
N GLU A 15 26.71 -0.28 1.68
CA GLU A 15 25.56 0.49 1.21
C GLU A 15 24.73 -0.37 0.25
N VAL A 16 23.44 -0.51 0.53
CA VAL A 16 22.48 -1.18 -0.35
C VAL A 16 21.82 -0.16 -1.27
N TRP A 17 21.47 0.99 -0.71
CA TRP A 17 20.78 2.06 -1.42
C TRP A 17 21.04 3.41 -0.74
N SER A 18 21.02 4.49 -1.53
CA SER A 18 20.97 5.85 -0.99
C SER A 18 20.12 6.77 -1.88
N GLY A 19 19.47 7.74 -1.26
CA GLY A 19 18.60 8.69 -1.95
C GLY A 19 18.40 10.00 -1.18
N GLU A 20 17.65 10.89 -1.78
CA GLU A 20 17.27 12.17 -1.16
C GLU A 20 16.19 11.95 -0.10
N ILE A 21 16.22 12.78 0.95
CA ILE A 21 15.11 12.84 1.90
C ILE A 21 13.93 13.55 1.25
N GLY A 22 12.77 12.89 1.24
CA GLY A 22 11.56 13.45 0.65
C GLY A 22 11.00 14.64 1.45
N ASP A 23 10.38 15.58 0.76
CA ASP A 23 9.62 16.69 1.36
C ASP A 23 8.17 16.23 1.62
N ALA A 24 7.82 16.02 2.89
CA ALA A 24 6.49 15.55 3.29
C ALA A 24 5.36 16.48 2.82
N ALA A 25 5.57 17.80 2.80
CA ALA A 25 4.56 18.75 2.35
C ALA A 25 4.31 18.62 0.84
N ARG A 26 5.38 18.50 0.06
CA ARG A 26 5.32 18.27 -1.39
C ARG A 26 4.62 16.95 -1.72
N GLU A 27 4.98 15.87 -1.04
CA GLU A 27 4.39 14.54 -1.27
C GLU A 27 2.90 14.50 -0.91
N VAL A 28 2.50 15.15 0.19
CA VAL A 28 1.08 15.28 0.56
C VAL A 28 0.32 16.14 -0.45
N ALA A 29 0.91 17.22 -0.96
CA ALA A 29 0.29 18.05 -1.99
C ALA A 29 0.09 17.26 -3.30
N ALA A 30 1.09 16.49 -3.73
CA ALA A 30 1.00 15.65 -4.90
C ALA A 30 -0.07 14.55 -4.75
N ALA A 31 -0.12 13.89 -3.60
CA ALA A 31 -1.14 12.87 -3.30
C ALA A 31 -2.56 13.48 -3.29
N ARG A 32 -2.73 14.69 -2.74
CA ARG A 32 -4.01 15.41 -2.77
C ARG A 32 -4.44 15.80 -4.18
N ALA A 33 -3.50 16.19 -5.04
CA ALA A 33 -3.77 16.52 -6.43
C ALA A 33 -4.20 15.29 -7.25
N ALA A 34 -3.57 14.13 -7.03
CA ALA A 34 -3.88 12.89 -7.73
C ALA A 34 -5.14 12.18 -7.21
N TRP A 35 -5.50 12.38 -5.95
CA TRP A 35 -6.61 11.66 -5.29
C TRP A 35 -7.95 11.75 -6.01
N PRO A 36 -8.46 12.91 -6.49
CA PRO A 36 -9.79 13.01 -7.10
C PRO A 36 -9.96 12.10 -8.32
N GLU A 37 -8.95 12.02 -9.18
CA GLU A 37 -8.95 11.15 -10.36
C GLU A 37 -8.98 9.68 -9.93
N TRP A 38 -8.11 9.27 -9.00
CA TRP A 38 -8.09 7.92 -8.48
C TRP A 38 -9.42 7.51 -7.82
N ALA A 39 -10.00 8.40 -7.01
CA ALA A 39 -11.27 8.16 -6.34
C ALA A 39 -12.46 8.05 -7.31
N ALA A 40 -12.39 8.71 -8.47
CA ALA A 40 -13.42 8.66 -9.50
C ALA A 40 -13.44 7.34 -10.28
N HIS A 41 -12.35 6.58 -10.31
CA HIS A 41 -12.34 5.27 -10.95
C HIS A 41 -13.26 4.28 -10.25
N SER A 42 -13.83 3.34 -11.05
CA SER A 42 -14.64 2.26 -10.51
C SER A 42 -13.85 1.34 -9.59
N VAL A 43 -14.54 0.64 -8.68
CA VAL A 43 -13.90 -0.39 -7.83
C VAL A 43 -13.22 -1.47 -8.69
N ALA A 44 -13.87 -1.88 -9.79
CA ALA A 44 -13.30 -2.86 -10.72
C ALA A 44 -11.95 -2.39 -11.29
N TYR A 45 -11.85 -1.13 -11.71
CA TYR A 45 -10.59 -0.56 -12.20
C TYR A 45 -9.49 -0.59 -11.12
N ARG A 46 -9.82 -0.19 -9.88
CA ARG A 46 -8.86 -0.21 -8.77
C ARG A 46 -8.42 -1.63 -8.41
N CYS A 47 -9.35 -2.61 -8.44
CA CYS A 47 -9.01 -4.03 -8.27
C CYS A 47 -8.00 -4.49 -9.33
N GLU A 48 -8.25 -4.14 -10.59
CA GLU A 48 -7.37 -4.53 -11.70
C GLU A 48 -5.99 -3.88 -11.59
N ALA A 49 -5.93 -2.61 -11.21
CA ALA A 49 -4.65 -1.93 -10.95
C ALA A 49 -3.85 -2.61 -9.83
N LEU A 50 -4.50 -3.00 -8.74
CA LEU A 50 -3.87 -3.72 -7.63
C LEU A 50 -3.44 -5.14 -8.01
N ARG A 51 -4.18 -5.84 -8.88
CA ARG A 51 -3.76 -7.13 -9.43
C ARG A 51 -2.52 -7.01 -10.30
N ARG A 52 -2.44 -5.95 -11.14
CA ARG A 52 -1.21 -5.66 -11.90
C ARG A 52 -0.03 -5.40 -10.97
N PHE A 53 -0.21 -4.64 -9.90
CA PHE A 53 0.81 -4.46 -8.86
C PHE A 53 1.27 -5.82 -8.28
N ALA A 54 0.34 -6.70 -7.89
CA ALA A 54 0.69 -8.02 -7.37
C ALA A 54 1.48 -8.87 -8.39
N ASN A 55 1.14 -8.77 -9.67
CA ASN A 55 1.86 -9.48 -10.75
C ASN A 55 3.27 -8.92 -10.96
N GLU A 56 3.46 -7.60 -10.87
CA GLU A 56 4.80 -6.98 -10.93
C GLU A 56 5.67 -7.40 -9.74
N VAL A 57 5.12 -7.46 -8.54
CA VAL A 57 5.84 -7.96 -7.36
C VAL A 57 6.22 -9.44 -7.56
N ARG A 58 5.32 -10.26 -8.09
CA ARG A 58 5.58 -11.68 -8.37
C ARG A 58 6.68 -11.86 -9.42
N ALA A 59 6.68 -11.07 -10.47
CA ALA A 59 7.70 -11.11 -11.50
C ALA A 59 9.10 -10.76 -10.98
N ARG A 60 9.17 -9.99 -9.89
CA ARG A 60 10.41 -9.56 -9.23
C ARG A 60 10.59 -10.15 -7.83
N GLU A 61 9.95 -11.27 -7.54
CA GLU A 61 9.94 -11.89 -6.19
C GLU A 61 11.35 -12.08 -5.64
N LYS A 62 12.25 -12.61 -6.48
CA LYS A 62 13.62 -12.89 -6.07
C LYS A 62 14.38 -11.61 -5.69
N ASP A 63 14.34 -10.60 -6.53
CA ASP A 63 15.07 -9.35 -6.33
C ASP A 63 14.52 -8.58 -5.13
N PHE A 64 13.19 -8.62 -4.96
CA PHE A 64 12.54 -7.99 -3.82
C PHE A 64 12.88 -8.68 -2.50
N ALA A 65 12.86 -10.02 -2.47
CA ALA A 65 13.25 -10.80 -1.30
C ALA A 65 14.74 -10.60 -0.95
N ASP A 66 15.61 -10.52 -1.96
CA ASP A 66 17.04 -10.25 -1.77
C ASP A 66 17.27 -8.87 -1.13
N THR A 67 16.59 -7.85 -1.64
CA THR A 67 16.66 -6.50 -1.06
C THR A 67 16.18 -6.47 0.39
N ILE A 68 15.04 -7.08 0.70
CA ILE A 68 14.51 -7.17 2.07
C ILE A 68 15.52 -7.89 2.99
N ALA A 69 16.07 -9.01 2.55
CA ALA A 69 17.03 -9.78 3.35
C ALA A 69 18.29 -8.96 3.64
N ARG A 70 18.81 -8.25 2.65
CA ARG A 70 20.00 -7.41 2.78
C ARG A 70 19.77 -6.20 3.67
N GLU A 71 18.66 -5.51 3.54
CA GLU A 71 18.37 -4.32 4.35
C GLU A 71 18.02 -4.64 5.80
N THR A 72 17.37 -5.77 6.05
CA THR A 72 16.88 -6.14 7.39
C THR A 72 17.80 -7.10 8.14
N GLY A 73 18.68 -7.79 7.42
CA GLY A 73 19.50 -8.87 7.98
C GLY A 73 18.73 -10.15 8.27
N LYS A 74 17.45 -10.26 7.87
CA LYS A 74 16.66 -11.48 8.09
C LYS A 74 17.05 -12.61 7.11
N PRO A 75 16.80 -13.88 7.47
CA PRO A 75 17.04 -15.00 6.56
C PRO A 75 16.27 -14.85 5.25
N TYR A 76 16.90 -15.20 4.13
CA TYR A 76 16.31 -15.06 2.79
C TYR A 76 14.96 -15.79 2.64
N TRP A 77 14.79 -16.97 3.25
CA TRP A 77 13.52 -17.70 3.22
C TRP A 77 12.40 -16.91 3.89
N GLU A 78 12.70 -16.16 4.98
CA GLU A 78 11.73 -15.30 5.66
C GLU A 78 11.38 -14.08 4.78
N ALA A 79 12.37 -13.45 4.16
CA ALA A 79 12.13 -12.37 3.20
C ALA A 79 11.23 -12.82 2.04
N ARG A 80 11.39 -14.04 1.53
CA ARG A 80 10.50 -14.62 0.52
C ARG A 80 9.06 -14.78 1.02
N THR A 81 8.86 -15.22 2.25
CA THR A 81 7.50 -15.32 2.83
C THR A 81 6.85 -13.94 2.97
N GLU A 82 7.65 -12.92 3.26
CA GLU A 82 7.18 -11.54 3.30
C GLU A 82 6.69 -11.06 1.92
N VAL A 83 7.44 -11.31 0.85
CA VAL A 83 7.02 -11.00 -0.52
C VAL A 83 5.73 -11.73 -0.90
N GLY A 84 5.60 -13.01 -0.56
CA GLY A 84 4.37 -13.78 -0.72
C GLY A 84 3.17 -13.14 -0.02
N SER A 85 3.37 -12.62 1.18
CA SER A 85 2.34 -11.89 1.94
C SER A 85 1.94 -10.58 1.27
N VAL A 86 2.89 -9.84 0.66
CA VAL A 86 2.61 -8.63 -0.12
C VAL A 86 1.68 -8.96 -1.30
N ILE A 87 1.99 -10.01 -2.06
CA ILE A 87 1.20 -10.45 -3.21
C ILE A 87 -0.22 -10.87 -2.79
N ASN A 88 -0.32 -11.72 -1.78
CA ASN A 88 -1.59 -12.29 -1.33
C ASN A 88 -2.51 -11.23 -0.71
N LYS A 89 -1.95 -10.16 -0.17
CA LYS A 89 -2.72 -9.08 0.44
C LYS A 89 -3.72 -8.42 -0.51
N VAL A 90 -3.46 -8.44 -1.80
CA VAL A 90 -4.36 -7.85 -2.81
C VAL A 90 -5.70 -8.56 -2.82
N GLU A 91 -5.75 -9.87 -3.03
CA GLU A 91 -7.01 -10.62 -3.06
C GLU A 91 -7.69 -10.67 -1.68
N ILE A 92 -6.91 -10.77 -0.59
CA ILE A 92 -7.45 -10.67 0.77
C ILE A 92 -8.17 -9.33 0.97
N SER A 93 -7.58 -8.24 0.48
CA SER A 93 -8.19 -6.90 0.62
C SER A 93 -9.42 -6.72 -0.27
N ILE A 94 -9.42 -7.27 -1.49
CA ILE A 94 -10.57 -7.23 -2.41
C ILE A 94 -11.76 -7.97 -1.79
N ASN A 95 -11.54 -9.17 -1.26
CA ASN A 95 -12.58 -9.95 -0.60
C ASN A 95 -13.12 -9.22 0.64
N ALA A 96 -12.23 -8.74 1.50
CA ALA A 96 -12.61 -8.00 2.70
C ALA A 96 -13.37 -6.70 2.37
N TYR A 97 -13.01 -6.00 1.29
CA TYR A 97 -13.72 -4.81 0.84
C TYR A 97 -15.15 -5.15 0.41
N SER A 98 -15.35 -6.20 -0.38
CA SER A 98 -16.67 -6.62 -0.84
C SER A 98 -17.59 -7.06 0.31
N GLU A 99 -17.04 -7.68 1.34
CA GLU A 99 -17.78 -8.13 2.52
C GLU A 99 -18.16 -6.99 3.47
N ARG A 100 -17.24 -6.04 3.67
CA ARG A 100 -17.38 -5.01 4.72
C ARG A 100 -18.00 -3.71 4.24
N THR A 101 -17.96 -3.43 2.93
CA THR A 101 -18.44 -2.18 2.35
C THR A 101 -19.60 -2.32 1.36
N PRO A 102 -20.54 -3.30 1.51
CA PRO A 102 -21.68 -3.38 0.61
C PRO A 102 -22.56 -2.14 0.76
N GLN A 103 -23.14 -1.68 -0.35
CA GLN A 103 -24.19 -0.67 -0.29
C GLN A 103 -25.44 -1.29 0.36
N ARG A 104 -25.83 -0.75 1.50
CA ARG A 104 -27.07 -1.15 2.16
C ARG A 104 -28.15 -0.13 1.83
N LYS A 105 -29.27 -0.60 1.26
CA LYS A 105 -30.49 0.19 1.11
C LYS A 105 -31.52 -0.37 2.09
N VAL A 106 -32.08 0.49 2.89
CA VAL A 106 -33.11 0.14 3.89
C VAL A 106 -34.31 1.02 3.63
N GLU A 107 -35.51 0.43 3.64
CA GLU A 107 -36.74 1.21 3.66
C GLU A 107 -36.92 1.80 5.07
N ALA A 108 -37.09 3.11 5.11
CA ALA A 108 -37.36 3.84 6.35
C ALA A 108 -38.87 4.17 6.45
N ALA A 109 -39.29 4.70 7.57
CA ALA A 109 -40.64 5.12 7.82
C ALA A 109 -41.13 6.12 6.73
N LEU A 110 -42.40 6.09 6.39
CA LEU A 110 -43.06 6.95 5.40
C LEU A 110 -42.61 6.75 3.94
N GLY A 111 -42.12 5.54 3.60
CA GLY A 111 -41.68 5.21 2.25
C GLY A 111 -40.34 5.83 1.81
N ASN A 112 -39.61 6.45 2.72
CA ASN A 112 -38.28 6.98 2.46
C ASN A 112 -37.27 5.84 2.26
N LYS A 113 -36.27 6.07 1.40
CA LYS A 113 -35.14 5.12 1.18
C LYS A 113 -33.88 5.68 1.83
N VAL A 114 -33.26 4.90 2.70
CA VAL A 114 -31.98 5.22 3.33
C VAL A 114 -30.89 4.32 2.72
N ALA A 115 -29.77 4.90 2.35
CA ALA A 115 -28.62 4.15 1.86
C ALA A 115 -27.37 4.48 2.66
N VAL A 116 -26.61 3.44 3.04
CA VAL A 116 -25.26 3.58 3.58
C VAL A 116 -24.26 3.44 2.43
N ARG A 117 -23.39 4.43 2.30
CA ARG A 117 -22.34 4.44 1.29
C ARG A 117 -21.00 4.75 1.97
N HIS A 118 -19.97 3.96 1.65
CA HIS A 118 -18.62 4.23 2.07
C HIS A 118 -17.96 5.16 1.03
N LYS A 119 -17.23 6.16 1.54
CA LYS A 119 -16.48 7.11 0.71
C LYS A 119 -15.02 7.12 1.15
N PRO A 120 -14.06 7.37 0.22
CA PRO A 120 -12.67 7.54 0.59
C PRO A 120 -12.47 8.77 1.48
N HIS A 121 -11.51 8.71 2.38
CA HIS A 121 -11.12 9.82 3.26
C HIS A 121 -10.25 10.87 2.56
N GLY A 122 -9.55 10.48 1.49
CA GLY A 122 -8.61 11.34 0.76
C GLY A 122 -7.20 10.78 0.73
N VAL A 123 -6.31 11.32 1.54
CA VAL A 123 -4.91 10.91 1.60
C VAL A 123 -4.61 10.24 2.94
N LEU A 124 -4.02 9.05 2.88
CA LEU A 124 -3.56 8.28 4.04
C LEU A 124 -2.04 8.38 4.16
N ALA A 125 -1.54 8.73 5.35
CA ALA A 125 -0.13 8.57 5.68
C ALA A 125 0.11 7.15 6.20
N VAL A 126 1.10 6.46 5.64
CA VAL A 126 1.54 5.13 6.07
C VAL A 126 2.99 5.24 6.53
N LEU A 127 3.24 4.83 7.78
CA LEU A 127 4.58 4.75 8.35
C LEU A 127 4.98 3.28 8.43
N GLY A 128 6.02 2.90 7.70
CA GLY A 128 6.52 1.53 7.66
C GLY A 128 7.42 1.21 8.85
N PRO A 129 7.36 -0.01 9.41
CA PRO A 129 8.31 -0.48 10.38
C PRO A 129 9.53 -1.10 9.69
N TYR A 130 10.67 -1.04 10.35
CA TYR A 130 11.94 -1.57 9.81
C TYR A 130 11.99 -3.11 9.74
N ASN A 131 11.24 -3.81 10.57
CA ASN A 131 11.33 -5.28 10.70
C ASN A 131 10.51 -6.05 9.66
N PHE A 132 9.45 -5.45 9.11
CA PHE A 132 8.66 -5.96 8.00
C PHE A 132 8.38 -4.82 7.01
N PRO A 133 9.41 -4.35 6.30
CA PRO A 133 9.37 -3.10 5.54
C PRO A 133 8.40 -3.13 4.36
N ALA A 134 8.07 -4.29 3.84
CA ALA A 134 7.15 -4.47 2.73
C ALA A 134 5.75 -4.91 3.17
N HIS A 135 5.64 -5.98 3.97
CA HIS A 135 4.36 -6.61 4.30
C HIS A 135 3.45 -5.71 5.16
N LEU A 136 3.99 -5.13 6.24
CA LEU A 136 3.16 -4.36 7.17
C LEU A 136 2.63 -3.07 6.54
N PRO A 137 3.44 -2.21 5.90
CA PRO A 137 2.90 -1.03 5.23
C PRO A 137 1.95 -1.39 4.09
N ASN A 138 2.23 -2.47 3.32
CA ASN A 138 1.34 -2.96 2.27
C ASN A 138 -0.04 -3.38 2.83
N GLY A 139 -0.08 -3.82 4.08
CA GLY A 139 -1.32 -4.11 4.81
C GLY A 139 -2.25 -2.91 4.95
N HIS A 140 -1.73 -1.69 4.87
CA HIS A 140 -2.47 -0.43 4.90
C HIS A 140 -2.61 0.20 3.51
N ILE A 141 -1.56 0.11 2.67
CA ILE A 141 -1.52 0.72 1.33
C ILE A 141 -2.59 0.10 0.43
N VAL A 142 -2.62 -1.22 0.31
CA VAL A 142 -3.55 -1.91 -0.60
C VAL A 142 -5.02 -1.62 -0.27
N PRO A 143 -5.50 -1.80 0.98
CA PRO A 143 -6.90 -1.49 1.28
C PRO A 143 -7.23 0.01 1.18
N ALA A 144 -6.28 0.92 1.43
CA ALA A 144 -6.48 2.35 1.24
C ALA A 144 -6.69 2.71 -0.22
N LEU A 145 -5.82 2.23 -1.12
CA LEU A 145 -5.94 2.43 -2.56
C LEU A 145 -7.22 1.79 -3.11
N LEU A 146 -7.55 0.57 -2.66
CA LEU A 146 -8.78 -0.12 -3.05
C LEU A 146 -10.04 0.69 -2.67
N ALA A 147 -10.06 1.29 -1.47
CA ALA A 147 -11.14 2.14 -1.01
C ALA A 147 -11.20 3.52 -1.72
N GLY A 148 -10.25 3.82 -2.62
CA GLY A 148 -10.21 5.06 -3.40
C GLY A 148 -9.45 6.20 -2.72
N ASN A 149 -8.60 5.91 -1.73
CA ASN A 149 -7.70 6.89 -1.15
C ASN A 149 -6.38 6.96 -1.93
N ALA A 150 -5.68 8.09 -1.82
CA ALA A 150 -4.26 8.18 -2.15
C ALA A 150 -3.42 7.89 -0.90
N VAL A 151 -2.13 7.60 -1.08
CA VAL A 151 -1.23 7.23 0.01
C VAL A 151 0.06 8.04 -0.08
N VAL A 152 0.54 8.53 1.06
CA VAL A 152 1.91 8.99 1.25
C VAL A 152 2.59 7.97 2.16
N PHE A 153 3.67 7.38 1.69
CA PHE A 153 4.37 6.31 2.38
C PHE A 153 5.76 6.76 2.81
N LYS A 154 6.05 6.58 4.10
CA LYS A 154 7.38 6.68 4.66
C LYS A 154 7.83 5.26 5.01
N PRO A 155 8.77 4.68 4.25
CA PRO A 155 9.29 3.33 4.50
C PRO A 155 10.10 3.25 5.80
#